data_9d7767d4126d5bec8dff05982c199dc6
#
_entry.id   9d7767d4126d5bec8dff05982c199dc6
#
_cell.length_a   1.000
_cell.length_b   1.000
_cell.length_c   1.000
_cell.angle_alpha   90.00
_cell.angle_beta   90.00
_cell.angle_gamma   90.00
#
_symmetry.space_group_name_H-M   'P 1'
#
loop_
_entity.id
_entity.type
_entity.pdbx_description
1 polymer ?
#
loop_
_entity_poly.entity_id
_entity_poly.type
_entity_poly.pdbx_seq_one_letter_code
_entity_poly.pdbx_strand_id
1 'polypeptide(L)'
;YGVWETVREFIQEEDENTLGAIAEAFKNRLPVFGCAPMARGNDLNGYLCAGVRLDHESYDHEEVVEKMRKGMHMLIRESSVTHFLAENIRAVTEVNPAFARRVSFCTDDVTATDILEKGHLDNVVRLAIKAGVEPMTAIQMATINSAEAYRIDHLIGSICPGRIADILFV
;
A
#
# COMPACT_ATOMS: atom_id res chain seq x y z
N TYR A 1 -12.94 -5.36 -6.86
CA TYR A 1 -12.29 -5.96 -5.69
C TYR A 1 -12.16 -5.00 -4.51
N GLY A 2 -12.57 -3.72 -4.63
CA GLY A 2 -12.53 -2.72 -3.58
C GLY A 2 -13.00 -1.36 -4.08
N VAL A 3 -13.04 -0.36 -3.19
CA VAL A 3 -13.26 1.04 -3.56
C VAL A 3 -11.90 1.72 -3.70
N TRP A 4 -11.70 2.40 -4.80
CA TRP A 4 -10.50 3.12 -5.20
C TRP A 4 -10.91 4.41 -5.92
N GLU A 5 -10.38 5.50 -5.71
CA GLU A 5 -9.40 5.98 -4.76
C GLU A 5 -10.12 6.93 -3.80
N THR A 6 -10.09 6.66 -2.51
CA THR A 6 -10.81 7.49 -1.54
C THR A 6 -9.94 8.67 -1.14
N VAL A 7 -10.21 9.83 -1.73
CA VAL A 7 -9.53 11.09 -1.43
C VAL A 7 -10.03 11.65 -0.10
N ARG A 8 -9.09 12.11 0.75
CA ARG A 8 -9.40 12.61 2.10
C ARG A 8 -10.44 13.72 2.13
N GLU A 9 -10.34 14.65 1.20
CA GLU A 9 -11.19 15.83 1.09
C GLU A 9 -12.67 15.46 0.93
N PHE A 10 -12.98 14.42 0.13
CA PHE A 10 -14.35 13.96 -0.05
C PHE A 10 -14.99 13.41 1.22
N ILE A 11 -14.17 12.84 2.12
CA ILE A 11 -14.66 12.39 3.42
C ILE A 11 -14.88 13.59 4.34
N GLN A 12 -13.99 14.60 4.32
CA GLN A 12 -14.14 15.82 5.11
C GLN A 12 -15.36 16.65 4.69
N GLU A 13 -15.68 16.65 3.40
CA GLU A 13 -16.84 17.32 2.81
C GLU A 13 -18.14 16.51 2.90
N GLU A 14 -18.08 15.33 3.50
CA GLU A 14 -19.21 14.39 3.66
C GLU A 14 -19.87 14.04 2.31
N ASP A 15 -19.05 13.88 1.23
CA ASP A 15 -19.56 13.54 -0.09
C ASP A 15 -20.38 12.25 -0.06
N GLU A 16 -21.68 12.38 -0.38
CA GLU A 16 -22.64 11.27 -0.29
C GLU A 16 -22.28 10.09 -1.21
N ASN A 17 -21.69 10.34 -2.38
CA ASN A 17 -21.29 9.29 -3.31
C ASN A 17 -20.12 8.48 -2.75
N THR A 18 -19.12 9.17 -2.21
CA THR A 18 -17.95 8.56 -1.59
C THR A 18 -18.35 7.74 -0.37
N LEU A 19 -19.12 8.32 0.54
CA LEU A 19 -19.59 7.63 1.75
C LEU A 19 -20.52 6.45 1.40
N GLY A 20 -21.37 6.61 0.36
CA GLY A 20 -22.21 5.52 -0.16
C GLY A 20 -21.40 4.37 -0.73
N ALA A 21 -20.34 4.66 -1.51
CA ALA A 21 -19.42 3.64 -2.04
C ALA A 21 -18.67 2.90 -0.93
N ILE A 22 -18.21 3.61 0.10
CA ILE A 22 -17.57 2.99 1.29
C ILE A 22 -18.56 2.08 2.01
N ALA A 23 -19.79 2.53 2.24
CA ALA A 23 -20.82 1.73 2.89
C ALA A 23 -21.12 0.45 2.11
N GLU A 24 -21.17 0.53 0.78
CA GLU A 24 -21.40 -0.62 -0.08
C GLU A 24 -20.18 -1.59 -0.06
N ALA A 25 -18.95 -1.06 -0.02
CA ALA A 25 -17.75 -1.88 0.15
C ALA A 25 -17.81 -2.68 1.46
N PHE A 26 -18.24 -2.06 2.57
CA PHE A 26 -18.39 -2.75 3.85
C PHE A 26 -19.41 -3.87 3.82
N LYS A 27 -20.59 -3.66 3.21
CA LYS A 27 -21.61 -4.71 3.05
C LYS A 27 -21.05 -5.92 2.31
N ASN A 28 -20.20 -5.69 1.31
CA ASN A 28 -19.58 -6.72 0.49
C ASN A 28 -18.22 -7.20 1.03
N ARG A 29 -17.78 -6.73 2.19
CA ARG A 29 -16.49 -7.06 2.82
C ARG A 29 -15.29 -6.75 1.93
N LEU A 30 -15.39 -5.73 1.09
CA LEU A 30 -14.33 -5.29 0.20
C LEU A 30 -13.40 -4.29 0.91
N PRO A 31 -12.12 -4.23 0.55
CA PRO A 31 -11.21 -3.22 1.07
C PRO A 31 -11.53 -1.82 0.51
N VAL A 32 -11.20 -0.79 1.30
CA VAL A 32 -11.30 0.61 0.90
C VAL A 32 -9.89 1.18 0.88
N PHE A 33 -9.50 1.64 -0.30
CA PHE A 33 -8.18 2.20 -0.58
C PHE A 33 -8.23 3.72 -0.49
N GLY A 34 -7.18 4.30 0.02
CA GLY A 34 -7.08 5.72 0.27
C GLY A 34 -6.01 6.43 -0.53
N CYS A 35 -6.20 7.73 -0.59
CA CYS A 35 -5.24 8.73 -1.01
C CYS A 35 -5.33 9.90 -0.03
N ALA A 36 -4.46 9.91 0.97
CA ALA A 36 -4.52 10.88 2.05
C ALA A 36 -3.13 11.45 2.40
N PRO A 37 -2.50 12.18 1.45
CA PRO A 37 -1.21 12.80 1.71
C PRO A 37 -1.32 13.77 2.86
N MET A 38 -0.29 13.79 3.72
CA MET A 38 -0.17 14.68 4.89
C MET A 38 -1.31 14.55 5.93
N ALA A 39 -2.13 13.49 5.85
CA ALA A 39 -3.17 13.23 6.85
C ALA A 39 -2.54 12.81 8.17
N ARG A 40 -2.72 13.60 9.20
CA ARG A 40 -2.16 13.41 10.54
C ARG A 40 -3.18 13.75 11.63
N GLY A 41 -2.91 13.36 12.86
CA GLY A 41 -3.72 13.73 14.02
C GLY A 41 -5.19 13.38 13.87
N ASN A 42 -6.07 14.37 14.07
CA ASN A 42 -7.52 14.20 14.02
C ASN A 42 -8.05 14.00 12.59
N ASP A 43 -7.43 14.61 11.59
CA ASP A 43 -7.81 14.40 10.19
C ASP A 43 -7.64 12.92 9.80
N LEU A 44 -6.51 12.34 10.17
CA LEU A 44 -6.27 10.92 9.97
C LEU A 44 -7.25 10.05 10.77
N ASN A 45 -7.60 10.44 11.99
CA ASN A 45 -8.60 9.71 12.78
C ASN A 45 -9.97 9.73 12.09
N GLY A 46 -10.44 10.88 11.60
CA GLY A 46 -11.68 10.99 10.84
C GLY A 46 -11.68 10.12 9.60
N TYR A 47 -10.59 10.15 8.84
CA TYR A 47 -10.41 9.33 7.65
C TYR A 47 -10.48 7.82 7.94
N LEU A 48 -9.84 7.39 9.02
CA LEU A 48 -9.91 6.00 9.48
C LEU A 48 -11.30 5.60 9.99
N CYS A 49 -12.02 6.52 10.64
CA CYS A 49 -13.40 6.28 11.10
C CYS A 49 -14.36 6.06 9.93
N ALA A 50 -14.14 6.70 8.78
CA ALA A 50 -14.88 6.41 7.56
C ALA A 50 -14.61 5.00 6.99
N GLY A 51 -13.55 4.33 7.46
CA GLY A 51 -13.27 2.93 7.15
C GLY A 51 -12.13 2.67 6.18
N VAL A 52 -11.44 3.72 5.74
CA VAL A 52 -10.24 3.55 4.90
C VAL A 52 -9.14 2.89 5.71
N ARG A 53 -8.49 1.86 5.14
CA ARG A 53 -7.46 1.07 5.84
C ARG A 53 -6.18 0.90 5.06
N LEU A 54 -6.18 1.25 3.78
CA LEU A 54 -5.02 1.19 2.90
C LEU A 54 -4.74 2.58 2.37
N ASP A 55 -3.47 2.95 2.24
CA ASP A 55 -3.07 4.23 1.67
C ASP A 55 -1.75 4.10 0.92
N HIS A 56 -1.62 4.82 -0.20
CA HIS A 56 -0.42 4.80 -1.03
C HIS A 56 0.28 6.16 -1.10
N GLU A 57 -0.34 7.19 -0.51
CA GLU A 57 0.16 8.56 -0.59
C GLU A 57 0.71 9.01 0.76
N SER A 58 2.03 9.00 0.90
CA SER A 58 2.75 9.55 2.04
C SER A 58 4.06 10.16 1.59
N TYR A 59 4.42 11.31 2.11
CA TYR A 59 5.60 12.07 1.68
C TYR A 59 6.83 11.83 2.54
N ASP A 60 6.66 11.39 3.76
CA ASP A 60 7.74 11.09 4.70
C ASP A 60 7.45 9.86 5.56
N HIS A 61 8.50 9.30 6.16
CA HIS A 61 8.38 8.09 6.96
C HIS A 61 7.66 8.32 8.29
N GLU A 62 7.66 9.53 8.85
CA GLU A 62 6.92 9.86 10.07
C GLU A 62 5.41 9.77 9.81
N GLU A 63 4.94 10.20 8.64
CA GLU A 63 3.56 10.04 8.20
C GLU A 63 3.20 8.57 8.06
N VAL A 64 4.07 7.78 7.41
CA VAL A 64 3.90 6.32 7.30
C VAL A 64 3.79 5.68 8.68
N VAL A 65 4.68 6.04 9.61
CA VAL A 65 4.68 5.52 10.99
C VAL A 65 3.39 5.86 11.72
N GLU A 66 2.90 7.09 11.60
CA GLU A 66 1.64 7.48 12.25
C GLU A 66 0.46 6.69 11.70
N LYS A 67 0.33 6.60 10.37
CA LYS A 67 -0.71 5.82 9.68
C LYS A 67 -0.68 4.34 10.10
N MET A 68 0.50 3.73 10.15
CA MET A 68 0.67 2.34 10.56
C MET A 68 0.33 2.11 12.04
N ARG A 69 0.73 3.01 12.94
CA ARG A 69 0.38 2.94 14.37
C ARG A 69 -1.12 2.99 14.60
N LYS A 70 -1.86 3.67 13.72
CA LYS A 70 -3.32 3.75 13.74
C LYS A 70 -4.01 2.61 12.96
N GLY A 71 -3.25 1.63 12.47
CA GLY A 71 -3.77 0.40 11.90
C GLY A 71 -3.92 0.38 10.38
N MET A 72 -3.37 1.34 9.66
CA MET A 72 -3.35 1.31 8.19
C MET A 72 -2.34 0.29 7.65
N HIS A 73 -2.62 -0.21 6.47
CA HIS A 73 -1.68 -0.91 5.60
C HIS A 73 -1.16 0.07 4.56
N MET A 74 0.17 0.18 4.45
CA MET A 74 0.79 1.14 3.56
C MET A 74 1.21 0.48 2.24
N LEU A 75 0.86 1.13 1.13
CA LEU A 75 1.35 0.78 -0.21
C LEU A 75 2.46 1.78 -0.56
N ILE A 76 3.71 1.42 -0.27
CA ILE A 76 4.84 2.30 -0.57
C ILE A 76 5.07 2.28 -2.08
N ARG A 77 4.99 3.47 -2.68
CA ARG A 77 5.09 3.63 -4.12
C ARG A 77 6.45 4.12 -4.58
N GLU A 78 6.78 3.74 -5.80
CA GLU A 78 7.88 4.28 -6.58
C GLU A 78 7.43 4.42 -8.02
N SER A 79 7.23 5.64 -8.49
CA SER A 79 6.68 5.94 -9.80
C SER A 79 7.69 6.64 -10.72
N SER A 80 7.25 6.99 -11.92
CA SER A 80 8.10 7.77 -12.84
C SER A 80 8.24 9.24 -12.45
N VAL A 81 7.31 9.76 -11.65
CA VAL A 81 7.25 11.18 -11.28
C VAL A 81 7.49 11.43 -9.79
N THR A 82 7.28 10.43 -8.94
CA THR A 82 7.46 10.55 -7.49
C THR A 82 8.30 9.40 -6.95
N HIS A 83 9.36 9.73 -6.22
CA HIS A 83 10.37 8.81 -5.71
C HIS A 83 10.36 8.79 -4.18
N PHE A 84 9.30 8.24 -3.60
CA PHE A 84 9.10 8.24 -2.15
C PHE A 84 9.53 6.95 -1.45
N LEU A 85 9.91 5.90 -2.20
CA LEU A 85 10.23 4.61 -1.61
C LEU A 85 11.36 4.72 -0.60
N ALA A 86 12.48 5.32 -0.98
CA ALA A 86 13.66 5.41 -0.10
C ALA A 86 13.37 6.13 1.21
N GLU A 87 12.53 7.16 1.18
CA GLU A 87 12.13 7.89 2.38
C GLU A 87 11.12 7.09 3.21
N ASN A 88 10.06 6.60 2.58
CA ASN A 88 8.96 5.97 3.29
C ASN A 88 9.34 4.61 3.89
N ILE A 89 10.26 3.87 3.25
CA ILE A 89 10.69 2.56 3.74
C ILE A 89 11.49 2.66 5.05
N ARG A 90 11.99 3.84 5.42
CA ARG A 90 12.65 4.11 6.69
C ARG A 90 11.77 3.78 7.89
N ALA A 91 10.45 3.85 7.73
CA ALA A 91 9.51 3.38 8.74
C ALA A 91 9.79 1.92 9.14
N VAL A 92 10.22 1.09 8.19
CA VAL A 92 10.57 -0.33 8.40
C VAL A 92 12.04 -0.49 8.78
N THR A 93 12.96 0.17 8.07
CA THR A 93 14.41 -0.06 8.23
C THR A 93 15.01 0.64 9.44
N GLU A 94 14.44 1.79 9.86
CA GLU A 94 15.00 2.60 10.94
C GLU A 94 14.11 2.65 12.18
N VAL A 95 12.76 2.60 12.02
CA VAL A 95 11.85 2.79 13.16
C VAL A 95 11.41 1.45 13.76
N ASN A 96 10.79 0.57 12.96
CA ASN A 96 10.33 -0.72 13.45
C ASN A 96 10.23 -1.76 12.32
N PRO A 97 11.11 -2.77 12.28
CA PRO A 97 11.07 -3.83 11.28
C PRO A 97 9.74 -4.61 11.25
N ALA A 98 9.00 -4.68 12.35
CA ALA A 98 7.70 -5.35 12.39
C ALA A 98 6.63 -4.66 11.52
N PHE A 99 6.84 -3.41 11.15
CA PHE A 99 5.97 -2.70 10.20
C PHE A 99 5.98 -3.34 8.81
N ALA A 100 7.05 -4.05 8.42
CA ALA A 100 7.14 -4.78 7.17
C ALA A 100 5.88 -5.61 6.87
N ARG A 101 5.26 -6.20 7.89
CA ARG A 101 4.06 -7.03 7.74
C ARG A 101 2.84 -6.27 7.19
N ARG A 102 2.79 -4.96 7.34
CA ARG A 102 1.71 -4.10 6.87
C ARG A 102 2.17 -3.11 5.81
N VAL A 103 3.19 -3.48 5.08
CA VAL A 103 3.68 -2.75 3.92
C VAL A 103 3.56 -3.63 2.69
N SER A 104 3.04 -3.05 1.63
CA SER A 104 3.09 -3.56 0.26
C SER A 104 3.75 -2.53 -0.65
N PHE A 105 4.02 -2.90 -1.89
CA PHE A 105 4.55 -2.00 -2.90
C PHE A 105 3.54 -1.75 -4.00
N CYS A 106 3.60 -0.56 -4.60
CA CYS A 106 2.93 -0.23 -5.85
C CYS A 106 3.84 0.65 -6.71
N THR A 107 3.56 0.72 -7.99
CA THR A 107 4.29 1.57 -8.93
C THR A 107 3.61 2.91 -9.14
N ASP A 108 2.28 2.93 -9.04
CA ASP A 108 1.47 4.11 -9.37
C ASP A 108 1.72 4.57 -10.83
N ASP A 109 1.88 5.86 -11.09
CA ASP A 109 2.09 6.44 -12.41
C ASP A 109 3.48 6.08 -12.97
N VAL A 110 3.58 4.96 -13.68
CA VAL A 110 4.80 4.50 -14.33
C VAL A 110 4.68 4.58 -15.86
N THR A 111 5.66 5.20 -16.50
CA THR A 111 5.69 5.33 -17.96
C THR A 111 6.14 4.03 -18.63
N ALA A 112 5.72 3.83 -19.89
CA ALA A 112 6.16 2.68 -20.67
C ALA A 112 7.68 2.63 -20.84
N THR A 113 8.33 3.79 -20.97
CA THR A 113 9.80 3.90 -21.05
C THR A 113 10.46 3.38 -19.78
N ASP A 114 9.98 3.81 -18.61
CA ASP A 114 10.54 3.36 -17.33
C ASP A 114 10.34 1.85 -17.11
N ILE A 115 9.19 1.31 -17.55
CA ILE A 115 8.95 -0.15 -17.49
C ILE A 115 9.99 -0.90 -18.32
N LEU A 116 10.31 -0.40 -19.52
CA LEU A 116 11.28 -1.04 -20.41
C LEU A 116 12.72 -0.91 -19.91
N GLU A 117 13.08 0.23 -19.35
CA GLU A 117 14.46 0.54 -18.94
C GLU A 117 14.79 0.08 -17.54
N LYS A 118 13.85 0.23 -16.59
CA LYS A 118 14.06 -0.02 -15.16
C LYS A 118 13.36 -1.29 -14.63
N GLY A 119 12.29 -1.69 -15.28
CA GLY A 119 11.36 -2.72 -14.81
C GLY A 119 10.11 -2.13 -14.18
N HIS A 120 9.27 -2.98 -13.63
CA HIS A 120 8.00 -2.62 -12.99
C HIS A 120 8.10 -2.84 -11.46
N LEU A 121 7.28 -3.69 -10.89
CA LEU A 121 7.30 -3.96 -9.44
C LEU A 121 8.61 -4.64 -8.99
N ASP A 122 9.28 -5.36 -9.86
CA ASP A 122 10.62 -5.92 -9.62
C ASP A 122 11.67 -4.83 -9.35
N ASN A 123 11.57 -3.67 -10.01
CA ASN A 123 12.41 -2.51 -9.71
C ASN A 123 12.13 -1.97 -8.29
N VAL A 124 10.88 -1.87 -7.88
CA VAL A 124 10.50 -1.42 -6.53
C VAL A 124 11.11 -2.35 -5.48
N VAL A 125 11.04 -3.67 -5.68
CA VAL A 125 11.68 -4.67 -4.81
C VAL A 125 13.19 -4.47 -4.72
N ARG A 126 13.88 -4.29 -5.87
CA ARG A 126 15.33 -4.03 -5.88
C ARG A 126 15.70 -2.76 -5.12
N LEU A 127 14.93 -1.69 -5.29
CA LEU A 127 15.15 -0.42 -4.58
C LEU A 127 14.91 -0.56 -3.07
N ALA A 128 13.90 -1.30 -2.65
CA ALA A 128 13.64 -1.59 -1.23
C ALA A 128 14.81 -2.37 -0.59
N ILE A 129 15.32 -3.39 -1.28
CA ILE A 129 16.51 -4.14 -0.83
C ILE A 129 17.73 -3.22 -0.74
N LYS A 130 17.94 -2.36 -1.74
CA LYS A 130 19.02 -1.37 -1.72
C LYS A 130 18.90 -0.38 -0.56
N ALA A 131 17.67 -0.06 -0.16
CA ALA A 131 17.37 0.79 1.00
C ALA A 131 17.46 0.05 2.35
N GLY A 132 17.86 -1.22 2.37
CA GLY A 132 18.15 -1.99 3.57
C GLY A 132 17.06 -2.95 4.03
N VAL A 133 16.01 -3.16 3.24
CA VAL A 133 15.03 -4.21 3.53
C VAL A 133 15.65 -5.58 3.24
N GLU A 134 15.45 -6.53 4.14
CA GLU A 134 15.89 -7.92 3.94
C GLU A 134 15.21 -8.51 2.68
N PRO A 135 15.94 -9.22 1.78
CA PRO A 135 15.42 -9.65 0.47
C PRO A 135 14.11 -10.44 0.53
N MET A 136 13.98 -11.42 1.43
CA MET A 136 12.75 -12.21 1.54
C MET A 136 11.59 -11.36 2.06
N THR A 137 11.87 -10.42 2.95
CA THR A 137 10.87 -9.46 3.44
C THR A 137 10.39 -8.54 2.31
N ALA A 138 11.27 -8.06 1.45
CA ALA A 138 10.88 -7.26 0.28
C ALA A 138 10.02 -8.06 -0.71
N ILE A 139 10.34 -9.33 -0.93
CA ILE A 139 9.51 -10.25 -1.75
C ILE A 139 8.14 -10.46 -1.09
N GLN A 140 8.06 -10.64 0.22
CA GLN A 140 6.78 -10.76 0.94
C GLN A 140 5.93 -9.49 0.80
N MET A 141 6.52 -8.31 0.88
CA MET A 141 5.83 -7.03 0.65
C MET A 141 5.23 -6.93 -0.76
N ALA A 142 5.90 -7.49 -1.78
CA ALA A 142 5.45 -7.50 -3.16
C ALA A 142 4.46 -8.64 -3.48
N THR A 143 4.28 -9.61 -2.60
CA THR A 143 3.50 -10.83 -2.85
C THR A 143 2.40 -11.04 -1.81
N ILE A 144 2.70 -11.78 -0.74
CA ILE A 144 1.68 -12.18 0.24
C ILE A 144 1.07 -10.98 0.99
N ASN A 145 1.86 -9.94 1.32
CA ASN A 145 1.32 -8.77 1.99
C ASN A 145 0.31 -8.03 1.11
N SER A 146 0.60 -7.92 -0.20
CA SER A 146 -0.34 -7.35 -1.17
C SER A 146 -1.60 -8.19 -1.26
N ALA A 147 -1.46 -9.51 -1.37
CA ALA A 147 -2.59 -10.42 -1.46
C ALA A 147 -3.50 -10.34 -0.20
N GLU A 148 -2.93 -10.28 1.00
CA GLU A 148 -3.65 -10.10 2.26
C GLU A 148 -4.35 -8.73 2.31
N ALA A 149 -3.68 -7.65 1.90
CA ALA A 149 -4.25 -6.31 1.87
C ALA A 149 -5.48 -6.21 0.96
N TYR A 150 -5.42 -6.87 -0.20
CA TYR A 150 -6.52 -6.97 -1.16
C TYR A 150 -7.54 -8.07 -0.83
N ARG A 151 -7.31 -8.88 0.22
CA ARG A 151 -8.16 -10.01 0.65
C ARG A 151 -8.30 -11.10 -0.43
N ILE A 152 -7.26 -11.32 -1.22
CA ILE A 152 -7.16 -12.34 -2.27
C ILE A 152 -6.05 -13.36 -2.00
N ASP A 153 -5.53 -13.40 -0.79
CA ASP A 153 -4.49 -14.32 -0.35
C ASP A 153 -4.89 -15.81 -0.42
N HIS A 154 -6.19 -16.09 -0.49
CA HIS A 154 -6.71 -17.42 -0.78
C HIS A 154 -6.47 -17.86 -2.23
N LEU A 155 -6.17 -16.94 -3.15
CA LEU A 155 -5.92 -17.20 -4.57
C LEU A 155 -4.44 -17.11 -4.94
N ILE A 156 -3.73 -16.09 -4.44
CA ILE A 156 -2.37 -15.73 -4.86
C ILE A 156 -1.49 -15.33 -3.67
N GLY A 157 -0.23 -14.97 -3.95
CA GLY A 157 0.69 -14.37 -2.98
C GLY A 157 1.64 -15.35 -2.30
N SER A 158 1.44 -16.66 -2.43
CA SER A 158 2.38 -17.67 -1.94
C SER A 158 2.27 -19.00 -2.70
N ILE A 159 3.32 -19.79 -2.64
CA ILE A 159 3.37 -21.15 -3.24
C ILE A 159 2.71 -22.11 -2.22
N CYS A 160 1.42 -22.39 -2.43
CA CYS A 160 0.63 -23.28 -1.59
C CYS A 160 -0.34 -24.10 -2.44
N PRO A 161 -0.69 -25.33 -2.01
CA PRO A 161 -1.74 -26.12 -2.66
C PRO A 161 -3.07 -25.31 -2.72
N GLY A 162 -3.70 -25.30 -3.89
CA GLY A 162 -4.97 -24.63 -4.13
C GLY A 162 -4.86 -23.14 -4.55
N ARG A 163 -3.66 -22.56 -4.56
CA ARG A 163 -3.42 -21.22 -5.10
C ARG A 163 -2.99 -21.24 -6.56
N ILE A 164 -3.18 -20.12 -7.26
CA ILE A 164 -2.76 -19.94 -8.64
C ILE A 164 -1.23 -19.99 -8.71
N ALA A 165 -0.70 -20.74 -9.68
CA ALA A 165 0.73 -20.99 -9.84
C ALA A 165 1.42 -19.88 -10.67
N ASP A 166 1.30 -18.63 -10.24
CA ASP A 166 2.08 -17.50 -10.78
C ASP A 166 3.45 -17.49 -10.08
N ILE A 167 4.40 -18.23 -10.63
CA ILE A 167 5.70 -18.51 -10.00
C ILE A 167 6.82 -17.83 -10.78
N LEU A 168 7.67 -17.10 -10.06
CA LEU A 168 8.90 -16.52 -10.60
C LEU A 168 10.12 -17.34 -10.12
N PHE A 169 11.04 -17.58 -11.04
CA PHE A 169 12.38 -18.09 -10.74
C PHE A 169 13.35 -16.89 -10.76
N VAL A 170 14.02 -16.63 -9.63
CA VAL A 170 14.95 -15.50 -9.44
C VAL A 170 16.35 -16.01 -9.13
#